data_6225689bcfc9efd0bde78d827a720695
#
_entry.id   6225689bcfc9efd0bde78d827a720695
#
_cell.length_a   1.000
_cell.length_b   1.000
_cell.length_c   1.000
_cell.angle_alpha   90.00
_cell.angle_beta   90.00
_cell.angle_gamma   90.00
#
_symmetry.space_group_name_H-M   'P 1'
#
loop_
_entity.id
_entity.type
_entity.pdbx_description
1 polymer ?
#
loop_
_entity_poly.entity_id
_entity_poly.type
_entity_poly.pdbx_seq_one_letter_code
_entity_poly.pdbx_strand_id
1 'polypeptide(L)' 'FKKIQEDLEKADLLKLKREHIVKIIDLLPETASELNKIFTDISLNEDETNKILEIVKNSK' A
#
# COMPACT_ATOMS: atom_id res chain seq x y z
N PHE A 1 0.14 4.44 -12.64
CA PHE A 1 0.76 4.71 -11.32
C PHE A 1 0.05 5.83 -10.57
N LYS A 2 -0.46 6.83 -11.28
CA LYS A 2 -1.23 7.89 -10.63
C LYS A 2 -2.48 7.35 -9.98
N LYS A 3 -3.10 6.33 -10.58
CA LYS A 3 -4.31 5.74 -10.03
C LYS A 3 -4.06 5.07 -8.69
N ILE A 4 -2.94 4.36 -8.57
CA ILE A 4 -2.57 3.72 -7.31
C ILE A 4 -2.36 4.79 -6.24
N GLN A 5 -1.64 5.84 -6.58
CA GLN A 5 -1.38 6.93 -5.67
C GLN A 5 -2.68 7.59 -5.19
N GLU A 6 -3.57 7.88 -6.12
CA GLU A 6 -4.86 8.48 -5.80
C GLU A 6 -5.70 7.58 -4.92
N ASP A 7 -5.75 6.29 -5.24
CA ASP A 7 -6.52 5.33 -4.48
C ASP A 7 -5.98 5.19 -3.05
N LEU A 8 -4.67 5.18 -2.90
CA LEU A 8 -4.05 5.11 -1.58
C LEU A 8 -4.33 6.37 -0.76
N GLU A 9 -4.31 7.52 -1.42
CA GLU A 9 -4.65 8.77 -0.74
C GLU A 9 -6.11 8.81 -0.33
N LYS A 10 -7.00 8.31 -1.17
CA LYS A 10 -8.42 8.25 -0.88
C LYS A 10 -8.75 7.25 0.23
N ALA A 11 -7.92 6.24 0.38
CA ALA A 11 -8.11 5.25 1.44
C ALA A 11 -7.90 5.86 2.83
N ASP A 12 -7.32 7.06 2.88
CA ASP A 12 -7.13 7.83 4.11
C ASP A 12 -6.39 7.03 5.18
N LEU A 13 -5.34 6.37 4.77
CA LEU A 13 -4.51 5.59 5.68
C LEU A 13 -3.49 6.53 6.33
N LEU A 14 -3.80 6.96 7.54
CA LEU A 14 -2.97 7.94 8.25
C LEU A 14 -1.55 7.46 8.51
N LYS A 15 -1.35 6.15 8.53
CA LYS A 15 -0.03 5.56 8.75
C LYS A 15 0.86 5.65 7.53
N LEU A 16 0.28 5.86 6.35
CA LEU A 16 1.05 5.92 5.12
C LEU A 16 1.59 7.31 4.90
N LYS A 17 2.88 7.37 4.66
CA LYS A 17 3.55 8.60 4.26
C LYS A 17 3.83 8.53 2.76
N ARG A 18 4.21 9.66 2.19
CA ARG A 18 4.51 9.73 0.76
C ARG A 18 5.54 8.68 0.35
N GLU A 19 6.57 8.49 1.14
CA GLU A 19 7.62 7.50 0.84
C GLU A 19 7.08 6.08 0.79
N HIS A 20 6.09 5.76 1.62
CA HIS A 20 5.47 4.45 1.61
C HIS A 20 4.65 4.24 0.34
N ILE A 21 3.94 5.27 -0.08
CA ILE A 21 3.15 5.22 -1.31
C ILE A 21 4.06 5.00 -2.51
N VAL A 22 5.19 5.71 -2.55
CA VAL A 22 6.16 5.55 -3.62
C VAL A 22 6.71 4.13 -3.66
N LYS A 23 7.01 3.54 -2.52
CA LYS A 23 7.51 2.18 -2.46
C LYS A 23 6.46 1.17 -2.94
N ILE A 24 5.21 1.38 -2.59
CA ILE A 24 4.13 0.51 -3.05
C ILE A 24 4.02 0.57 -4.57
N ILE A 25 4.09 1.75 -5.14
CA ILE A 25 4.02 1.94 -6.59
C ILE A 25 5.23 1.28 -7.27
N ASP A 26 6.39 1.44 -6.68
CA ASP A 26 7.64 0.93 -7.25
C ASP A 26 7.70 -0.60 -7.21
N LEU A 27 7.31 -1.20 -6.09
CA LEU A 27 7.45 -2.63 -5.87
C LEU A 27 6.20 -3.43 -6.20
N LEU A 28 5.03 -2.81 -6.18
CA LEU A 28 3.75 -3.44 -6.48
C LEU A 28 3.58 -4.77 -5.74
N PRO A 29 3.52 -4.74 -4.40
CA PRO A 29 3.40 -5.98 -3.63
C PRO A 29 2.10 -6.71 -3.96
N GLU A 30 2.19 -8.03 -4.12
CA GLU A 30 1.03 -8.84 -4.44
C GLU A 30 0.50 -9.60 -3.25
N THR A 31 1.33 -9.79 -2.23
CA THR A 31 0.96 -10.54 -1.04
C THR A 31 1.23 -9.72 0.21
N ALA A 32 0.58 -10.13 1.31
CA ALA A 32 0.78 -9.49 2.60
C ALA A 32 2.24 -9.63 3.07
N SER A 33 2.86 -10.74 2.72
CA SER A 33 4.27 -10.98 3.06
C SER A 33 5.17 -9.94 2.41
N GLU A 34 4.94 -9.66 1.15
CA GLU A 34 5.71 -8.64 0.43
C GLU A 34 5.45 -7.25 1.00
N LEU A 35 4.19 -6.98 1.33
CA LEU A 35 3.81 -5.71 1.92
C LEU A 35 4.50 -5.50 3.26
N ASN A 36 4.58 -6.52 4.07
CA ASN A 36 5.24 -6.46 5.37
C ASN A 36 6.74 -6.15 5.25
N LYS A 37 7.35 -6.56 4.17
CA LYS A 37 8.76 -6.24 3.93
C LYS A 37 8.96 -4.77 3.61
N ILE A 38 7.96 -4.14 3.02
CA ILE A 38 8.01 -2.71 2.72
C ILE A 38 7.80 -1.89 3.99
N PHE A 39 6.84 -2.31 4.81
CA PHE A 39 6.48 -1.60 6.03
C PHE A 39 7.13 -2.22 7.27
N THR A 40 8.45 -2.12 7.33
CA THR A 40 9.20 -2.65 8.47
C THR A 40 9.13 -1.72 9.69
N ASP A 41 8.87 -0.45 9.45
CA ASP A 41 8.84 0.58 10.48
C ASP A 41 7.42 0.91 10.97
N ILE A 42 6.40 0.37 10.34
CA ILE A 42 5.01 0.56 10.75
C ILE A 42 4.31 -0.79 10.82
N SER A 43 3.38 -0.90 11.76
CA SER A 43 2.53 -2.08 11.84
C SER A 43 1.18 -1.76 11.21
N LEU A 44 0.84 -2.51 10.19
CA LEU A 44 -0.47 -2.40 9.57
C LEU A 44 -1.37 -3.52 10.11
N ASN A 45 -2.63 -3.19 10.38
CA ASN A 45 -3.57 -4.22 10.76
C ASN A 45 -4.05 -4.95 9.50
N GLU A 46 -4.84 -6.00 9.71
CA GLU A 46 -5.31 -6.84 8.62
C GLU A 46 -6.14 -6.06 7.61
N ASP A 47 -7.01 -5.18 8.09
CA ASP A 47 -7.86 -4.38 7.23
C ASP A 47 -7.05 -3.44 6.34
N GLU A 48 -6.06 -2.80 6.90
CA GLU A 48 -5.20 -1.90 6.15
C GLU A 48 -4.39 -2.65 5.12
N THR A 49 -3.85 -3.79 5.51
CA THR A 49 -3.09 -4.65 4.60
C THR A 49 -3.95 -5.09 3.42
N ASN A 50 -5.15 -5.58 3.70
CA ASN A 50 -6.06 -6.02 2.65
C ASN A 50 -6.45 -4.88 1.72
N LYS A 51 -6.67 -3.71 2.28
CA LYS A 51 -7.04 -2.54 1.50
C LYS A 51 -5.95 -2.16 0.50
N ILE A 52 -4.72 -2.13 0.95
CA ILE A 52 -3.58 -1.80 0.09
C ILE A 52 -3.42 -2.86 -1.00
N LEU A 53 -3.49 -4.12 -0.64
CA LEU A 53 -3.36 -5.21 -1.61
C LEU A 53 -4.46 -5.15 -2.66
N GLU A 54 -5.67 -4.83 -2.25
CA GLU A 54 -6.78 -4.71 -3.17
C GLU A 54 -6.58 -3.56 -4.15
N ILE A 55 -6.09 -2.42 -3.66
CA ILE A 55 -5.80 -1.26 -4.50
C ILE A 55 -4.76 -1.62 -5.56
N VAL A 56 -3.68 -2.27 -5.14
CA VAL A 56 -2.62 -2.67 -6.07
C VAL A 56 -3.16 -3.68 -7.08
N LYS A 57 -3.95 -4.63 -6.65
CA LYS A 57 -4.53 -5.64 -7.51
C LYS A 57 -5.44 -5.03 -8.57
N ASN A 58 -6.25 -4.07 -8.18
CA ASN A 58 -7.20 -3.43 -9.09
C ASN A 58 -6.52 -2.48 -10.07
N SER A 59 -5.29 -2.10 -9.82
CA SER A 59 -4.55 -1.17 -10.67
C SER A 59 -3.75 -1.87 -11.76
N LYS A 60 -3.75 -3.17 -11.76
CA LYS A 60 -3.03 -3.92 -12.80
C LYS A 60 -3.86 -4.04 -14.09
#